data_268ad93ffd1402b9b309f9d19873cd35
#
_entry.id   268ad93ffd1402b9b309f9d19873cd35
#
_cell.length_a   1.000
_cell.length_b   1.000
_cell.length_c   1.000
_cell.angle_alpha   90.00
_cell.angle_beta   90.00
_cell.angle_gamma   90.00
#
_symmetry.space_group_name_H-M   'P 1'
#
loop_
_entity.id
_entity.type
_entity.pdbx_description
1 polymer ?
#
loop_
_entity_poly.entity_id
_entity_poly.type
_entity_poly.pdbx_seq_one_letter_code
_entity_poly.pdbx_strand_id
1 'polypeptide(L)' 'RGVKRLHLEVRANNPAIALYTGHGFVRAGVRRNYYRSRTGEAFDAHTYARAI' A
#
# COMPACT_ATOMS: atom_id res chain seq x y z
N ARG A 1 -10.34 24.29 -3.36
CA ARG A 1 -10.68 23.54 -3.96
C ARG A 1 -10.24 22.16 -3.91
N GLY A 2 -10.39 21.34 -4.22
CA GLY A 2 -10.00 20.00 -4.28
C GLY A 2 -9.55 19.37 -2.96
N VAL A 3 -9.95 18.15 -2.77
CA VAL A 3 -9.46 17.35 -1.66
C VAL A 3 -8.14 16.74 -2.09
N LYS A 4 -7.14 16.91 -1.25
CA LYS A 4 -5.85 16.29 -1.51
C LYS A 4 -5.81 14.92 -0.86
N ARG A 5 -5.11 14.02 -1.49
CA ARG A 5 -4.93 12.67 -0.97
C ARG A 5 -3.47 12.29 -1.03
N LEU A 6 -3.04 11.64 0.03
CA LEU A 6 -1.73 11.00 0.04
C LEU A 6 -1.91 9.54 -0.38
N HIS A 7 -1.07 9.10 -1.28
CA HIS A 7 -1.06 7.71 -1.72
C HIS A 7 0.31 7.12 -1.43
N LEU A 8 0.31 5.87 -1.00
CA LEU A 8 1.55 5.14 -0.85
C LEU A 8 1.32 3.70 -1.28
N GLU A 9 2.41 3.04 -1.65
CA GLU A 9 2.34 1.68 -2.13
C GLU A 9 3.32 0.85 -1.33
N VAL A 10 2.86 -0.28 -0.80
CA VAL A 10 3.67 -1.14 0.04
C VAL A 10 3.45 -2.58 -0.37
N ARG A 11 4.46 -3.42 -0.07
CA ARG A 11 4.31 -4.85 -0.27
C ARG A 11 3.25 -5.38 0.69
N ALA A 12 2.45 -6.33 0.20
CA ALA A 12 1.29 -6.82 0.93
C ALA A 12 1.62 -7.37 2.32
N ASN A 13 2.84 -7.88 2.49
CA ASN A 13 3.25 -8.45 3.77
C ASN A 13 4.11 -7.48 4.60
N ASN A 14 4.08 -6.20 4.27
CA ASN A 14 4.87 -5.21 4.99
C ASN A 14 4.26 -4.98 6.38
N PRO A 15 5.04 -5.17 7.45
CA PRO A 15 4.50 -4.99 8.80
C PRO A 15 4.09 -3.54 9.10
N ALA A 16 4.56 -2.58 8.32
CA ALA A 16 4.17 -1.18 8.51
C ALA A 16 2.73 -0.91 8.09
N ILE A 17 2.05 -1.87 7.47
CA ILE A 17 0.66 -1.69 7.08
C ILE A 17 -0.22 -1.36 8.29
N ALA A 18 0.02 -2.02 9.42
CA ALA A 18 -0.75 -1.74 10.62
C ALA A 18 -0.55 -0.28 11.07
N LEU A 19 0.65 0.24 10.89
CA LEU A 19 0.94 1.62 11.23
C LEU A 19 0.17 2.59 10.33
N TYR A 20 0.16 2.30 9.04
CA TYR A 20 -0.56 3.17 8.09
C TYR A 20 -2.06 3.17 8.36
N THR A 21 -2.65 2.01 8.60
CA THR A 21 -4.08 1.95 8.89
C THR A 21 -4.41 2.63 10.19
N GLY A 22 -3.49 2.57 11.16
CA GLY A 22 -3.66 3.28 12.42
C GLY A 22 -3.62 4.80 12.24
N HIS A 23 -3.04 5.28 11.15
CA HIS A 23 -2.98 6.70 10.85
C HIS A 23 -4.04 7.15 9.84
N GLY A 24 -5.06 6.34 9.64
CA GLY A 24 -6.18 6.74 8.80
C GLY A 24 -6.03 6.40 7.33
N PHE A 25 -4.99 5.68 6.95
CA PHE A 25 -4.87 5.21 5.58
C PHE A 25 -5.80 4.03 5.35
N VAL A 26 -6.45 4.01 4.20
CA VAL A 26 -7.30 2.89 3.81
C VAL A 26 -6.79 2.30 2.52
N ARG A 27 -6.97 1.01 2.37
CA ARG A 27 -6.53 0.33 1.16
C ARG A 27 -7.40 0.76 -0.02
N ALA A 28 -6.76 1.30 -1.04
CA ALA A 28 -7.44 1.80 -2.22
C ALA A 28 -7.30 0.87 -3.42
N GLY A 29 -6.34 -0.05 -3.37
CA GLY A 29 -6.16 -0.97 -4.49
C GLY A 29 -5.13 -2.03 -4.18
N VAL A 30 -5.05 -3.01 -5.07
CA VAL A 30 -4.09 -4.11 -4.97
C VAL A 30 -3.50 -4.33 -6.36
N ARG A 31 -2.19 -4.45 -6.43
CA ARG A 31 -1.50 -4.85 -7.65
C ARG A 31 -0.92 -6.22 -7.42
N ARG A 32 -1.35 -7.19 -8.20
CA ARG A 32 -0.90 -8.55 -8.03
C ARG A 32 0.47 -8.77 -8.63
N ASN A 33 1.30 -9.52 -7.91
CA ASN A 33 2.63 -9.91 -8.37
C ASN A 33 3.48 -8.72 -8.77
N TYR A 34 3.33 -7.64 -8.05
CA TYR A 34 4.02 -6.39 -8.37
C TYR A 34 5.49 -6.41 -7.98
N TYR A 35 5.79 -6.98 -6.83
CA TYR A 35 7.16 -7.09 -6.35
C TYR A 35 7.69 -8.49 -6.59
N ARG A 36 8.95 -8.57 -7.01
CA ARG A 36 9.61 -9.86 -7.14
C ARG A 36 10.87 -9.87 -6.32
N SER A 37 11.06 -10.96 -5.59
CA SER A 37 12.30 -11.16 -4.85
C SER A 37 13.35 -11.77 -5.78
N ARG A 38 14.59 -11.83 -5.29
CA ARG A 38 15.65 -12.45 -6.05
C ARG A 38 15.44 -13.94 -6.27
N THR A 39 14.71 -14.58 -5.37
CA THR A 39 14.44 -16.00 -5.47
C THR A 39 13.26 -16.30 -6.38
N GLY A 40 12.65 -15.28 -6.96
CA GLY A 40 11.53 -15.46 -7.87
C GLY A 40 10.17 -15.41 -7.22
N GLU A 41 10.11 -15.22 -5.90
CA GLU A 41 8.82 -15.08 -5.23
C GLU A 41 8.16 -13.78 -5.65
N ALA A 42 6.86 -13.84 -5.85
CA ALA A 42 6.10 -12.65 -6.21
C ALA A 42 5.25 -12.22 -5.02
N PHE A 43 5.16 -10.91 -4.84
CA PHE A 43 4.35 -10.33 -3.77
C PHE A 43 3.43 -9.28 -4.35
N ASP A 44 2.23 -9.21 -3.80
CA ASP A 44 1.29 -8.18 -4.18
C ASP A 44 1.69 -6.85 -3.55
N ALA A 45 1.28 -5.77 -4.20
CA ALA A 45 1.42 -4.44 -3.65
C ALA A 45 0.05 -3.92 -3.26
N HIS A 46 -0.04 -3.31 -2.10
CA HIS A 46 -1.26 -2.65 -1.65
C HIS A 46 -1.07 -1.15 -1.75
N THR A 47 -2.03 -0.47 -2.35
CA THR A 47 -2.04 0.98 -2.41
C THR A 47 -2.95 1.49 -1.31
N TYR A 48 -2.42 2.39 -0.51
CA TYR A 48 -3.17 3.02 0.57
C TYR A 48 -3.31 4.49 0.30
N ALA A 49 -4.42 5.04 0.73
CA ALA A 49 -4.70 6.45 0.53
C ALA A 49 -5.32 7.04 1.79
N ARG A 50 -5.05 8.31 1.97
CA ARG A 50 -5.61 9.06 3.07
C ARG A 50 -5.95 10.45 2.58
N ALA A 51 -7.17 10.91 2.90
CA ALA A 51 -7.56 12.28 2.60
C ALA A 51 -6.88 13.23 3.59
N ILE A 52 -6.43 14.34 3.07
CA ILE A 52 -5.81 15.36 3.91
C ILE A 52 -6.83 16.46 4.18
#